data_6f7e9ae43c827584c37043b2acf6d210
#
_entry.id   6f7e9ae43c827584c37043b2acf6d210
#
_cell.length_a   1.000
_cell.length_b   1.000
_cell.length_c   1.000
_cell.angle_alpha   90.00
_cell.angle_beta   90.00
_cell.angle_gamma   90.00
#
_symmetry.space_group_name_H-M   'P 1'
#
loop_
_entity.id
_entity.type
_entity.pdbx_description
1 polymer ?
#
loop_
_entity_poly.entity_id
_entity_poly.type
_entity_poly.pdbx_seq_one_letter_code
_entity_poly.pdbx_strand_id
1 'polypeptide(L)'
;MKYKGLIRSHEAEFAFLYRIADLTVIVFFMLFLVFRGTHTTMDKDYVILSFVAGISFLLMAESGNLYRSWRTSSFKAQAFITCMSWLITITLLFAVIYFSEVYPLFDRSILGFWVIITPLLLLTWRLAFRTGLAYLRTMGLNTRTAIIIGQTPHGITLANEIQSHTEHGVLFDGFYDERSKDRLPHSQYPIKGPVDQALERAKKGDVDYVYIAMPMHANERIASLLNQFSDTTANTYLIPDFFTYNLLHSRWDQIGQVQTLSVFDTPFAGVSSWIKRLEDIIFSSLILLLISPILIAIAIGIKVTSKGPVIFKQHRYGLDGRKIAVWKFRSMTTMDQGSHIKQATKNDPRITPFGGFLRRTSLDELPQFFNVLQGTMSIVGPRPHAVAHNEEYRQIVDRYMLRHKVKPGITGWAQINGYRGETDTLDKMEKRVEFDLEYIHQWSIWMDIKIIFLTVFKGFTGANAY
;
A
#
# COMPACT_ATOMS: atom_id res chain seq x y z
N MET A 1 27.58 -4.04 34.52
CA MET A 1 28.06 -3.67 33.18
C MET A 1 26.99 -4.09 32.16
N LYS A 2 26.19 -3.16 31.63
CA LYS A 2 25.28 -3.45 30.52
C LYS A 2 26.13 -3.70 29.28
N TYR A 3 26.03 -4.86 28.68
CA TYR A 3 26.66 -5.16 27.40
C TYR A 3 26.11 -4.18 26.35
N LYS A 4 26.81 -3.07 26.08
CA LYS A 4 26.55 -2.22 24.93
C LYS A 4 26.68 -3.12 23.71
N GLY A 5 25.58 -3.27 22.97
CA GLY A 5 25.43 -4.31 21.94
C GLY A 5 26.59 -4.33 20.96
N LEU A 6 27.19 -5.48 20.76
CA LEU A 6 28.29 -5.77 19.82
C LEU A 6 28.03 -5.23 18.40
N ILE A 7 26.78 -5.07 18.03
CA ILE A 7 26.37 -4.66 16.67
C ILE A 7 26.40 -3.13 16.48
N ARG A 8 26.38 -2.32 17.57
CA ARG A 8 26.38 -0.84 17.46
C ARG A 8 27.66 -0.29 16.85
N SER A 9 28.81 -0.87 17.18
CA SER A 9 30.12 -0.49 16.64
C SER A 9 30.40 -1.03 15.25
N HIS A 10 29.53 -1.93 14.71
CA HIS A 10 29.79 -2.77 13.54
C HIS A 10 28.64 -2.76 12.54
N GLU A 11 27.83 -1.70 12.48
CA GLU A 11 26.66 -1.63 11.58
C GLU A 11 27.07 -1.74 10.08
N ALA A 12 28.21 -1.16 9.73
CA ALA A 12 28.79 -1.28 8.40
C ALA A 12 29.29 -2.71 8.10
N GLU A 13 29.85 -3.40 9.10
CA GLU A 13 30.32 -4.79 8.97
C GLU A 13 29.14 -5.76 8.81
N PHE A 14 28.03 -5.53 9.50
CA PHE A 14 26.81 -6.33 9.29
C PHE A 14 26.21 -6.13 7.90
N ALA A 15 26.18 -4.91 7.40
CA ALA A 15 25.74 -4.64 6.03
C ALA A 15 26.65 -5.31 5.01
N PHE A 16 27.96 -5.39 5.28
CA PHE A 16 28.94 -6.10 4.46
C PHE A 16 28.71 -7.62 4.51
N LEU A 17 28.47 -8.18 5.70
CA LEU A 17 28.16 -9.60 5.86
C LEU A 17 26.86 -10.01 5.12
N TYR A 18 25.85 -9.15 5.12
CA TYR A 18 24.64 -9.37 4.33
C TYR A 18 24.93 -9.46 2.83
N ARG A 19 25.78 -8.57 2.31
CA ARG A 19 26.18 -8.60 0.89
C ARG A 19 26.95 -9.86 0.54
N ILE A 20 27.88 -10.29 1.40
CA ILE A 20 28.63 -11.54 1.21
C ILE A 20 27.67 -12.73 1.24
N ALA A 21 26.74 -12.79 2.18
CA ALA A 21 25.80 -13.88 2.28
C ALA A 21 24.90 -13.99 1.03
N ASP A 22 24.40 -12.86 0.51
CA ASP A 22 23.62 -12.87 -0.72
C ASP A 22 24.44 -13.36 -1.92
N LEU A 23 25.65 -12.84 -2.08
CA LEU A 23 26.56 -13.27 -3.14
C LEU A 23 26.87 -14.78 -3.02
N THR A 24 27.13 -15.25 -1.80
CA THR A 24 27.38 -16.66 -1.51
C THR A 24 26.17 -17.50 -1.92
N VAL A 25 24.96 -17.14 -1.52
CA VAL A 25 23.73 -17.88 -1.88
C VAL A 25 23.59 -17.97 -3.40
N ILE A 26 23.73 -16.87 -4.12
CA ILE A 26 23.57 -16.81 -5.57
C ILE A 26 24.61 -17.68 -6.28
N VAL A 27 25.89 -17.54 -5.92
CA VAL A 27 27.00 -18.24 -6.57
C VAL A 27 27.02 -19.71 -6.19
N PHE A 28 27.00 -20.03 -4.89
CA PHE A 28 27.07 -21.42 -4.45
C PHE A 28 25.89 -22.27 -4.91
N PHE A 29 24.68 -21.68 -4.96
CA PHE A 29 23.54 -22.44 -5.45
C PHE A 29 23.65 -22.76 -6.94
N MET A 30 24.15 -21.83 -7.76
CA MET A 30 24.46 -22.14 -9.16
C MET A 30 25.48 -23.26 -9.27
N LEU A 31 26.62 -23.14 -8.57
CA LEU A 31 27.68 -24.17 -8.60
C LEU A 31 27.19 -25.53 -8.11
N PHE A 32 26.34 -25.56 -7.10
CA PHE A 32 25.69 -26.77 -6.61
C PHE A 32 24.84 -27.46 -7.69
N LEU A 33 24.03 -26.67 -8.44
CA LEU A 33 23.18 -27.20 -9.52
C LEU A 33 24.05 -27.77 -10.67
N VAL A 34 25.10 -27.07 -11.05
CA VAL A 34 26.03 -27.53 -12.11
C VAL A 34 26.70 -28.84 -11.68
N PHE A 35 27.21 -28.89 -10.46
CA PHE A 35 27.84 -30.10 -9.93
C PHE A 35 26.91 -31.32 -9.91
N ARG A 36 25.64 -31.10 -9.54
CA ARG A 36 24.62 -32.16 -9.53
C ARG A 36 24.16 -32.59 -10.93
N GLY A 37 24.15 -31.64 -11.89
CA GLY A 37 23.62 -31.89 -13.23
C GLY A 37 24.62 -32.50 -14.20
N THR A 38 25.90 -32.14 -14.14
CA THR A 38 26.90 -32.52 -15.15
C THR A 38 27.89 -33.59 -14.69
N HIS A 39 28.02 -33.84 -13.38
CA HIS A 39 29.03 -34.73 -12.77
C HIS A 39 30.49 -34.47 -13.24
N THR A 40 30.76 -33.35 -13.88
CA THR A 40 32.04 -32.95 -14.47
C THR A 40 32.54 -31.63 -13.92
N THR A 41 33.76 -31.26 -14.26
CA THR A 41 34.46 -30.06 -13.79
C THR A 41 33.63 -28.78 -13.93
N MET A 42 33.76 -27.84 -12.96
CA MET A 42 33.14 -26.52 -12.98
C MET A 42 33.34 -25.84 -14.33
N ASP A 43 32.25 -25.67 -15.06
CA ASP A 43 32.25 -24.91 -16.31
C ASP A 43 32.45 -23.41 -15.99
N LYS A 44 33.48 -22.83 -16.59
CA LYS A 44 33.85 -21.41 -16.38
C LYS A 44 32.71 -20.44 -16.67
N ASP A 45 31.86 -20.78 -17.65
CA ASP A 45 30.77 -19.92 -18.08
C ASP A 45 29.69 -19.78 -17.00
N TYR A 46 29.36 -20.86 -16.29
CA TYR A 46 28.43 -20.80 -15.15
C TYR A 46 29.01 -20.04 -13.94
N VAL A 47 30.32 -20.13 -13.73
CA VAL A 47 31.02 -19.37 -12.68
C VAL A 47 30.91 -17.89 -13.00
N ILE A 48 31.28 -17.47 -14.21
CA ILE A 48 31.19 -16.08 -14.66
C ILE A 48 29.76 -15.57 -14.56
N LEU A 49 28.80 -16.34 -15.09
CA LEU A 49 27.38 -15.98 -15.03
C LEU A 49 26.89 -15.74 -13.61
N SER A 50 27.24 -16.63 -12.68
CA SER A 50 26.79 -16.51 -11.30
C SER A 50 27.40 -15.28 -10.57
N PHE A 51 28.66 -14.95 -10.85
CA PHE A 51 29.29 -13.74 -10.31
C PHE A 51 28.70 -12.46 -10.91
N VAL A 52 28.47 -12.44 -12.23
CA VAL A 52 27.82 -11.30 -12.89
C VAL A 52 26.42 -11.08 -12.33
N ALA A 53 25.65 -12.15 -12.16
CA ALA A 53 24.33 -12.09 -11.52
C ALA A 53 24.41 -11.58 -10.07
N GLY A 54 25.37 -12.09 -9.30
CA GLY A 54 25.58 -11.68 -7.91
C GLY A 54 25.91 -10.19 -7.79
N ILE A 55 26.84 -9.70 -8.59
CA ILE A 55 27.21 -8.26 -8.60
C ILE A 55 26.02 -7.40 -9.06
N SER A 56 25.32 -7.81 -10.12
CA SER A 56 24.13 -7.10 -10.61
C SER A 56 23.03 -7.06 -9.54
N PHE A 57 22.81 -8.18 -8.83
CA PHE A 57 21.85 -8.22 -7.73
C PHE A 57 22.25 -7.28 -6.59
N LEU A 58 23.53 -7.24 -6.21
CA LEU A 58 24.02 -6.33 -5.17
C LEU A 58 23.77 -4.85 -5.56
N LEU A 59 23.99 -4.46 -6.81
CA LEU A 59 23.72 -3.11 -7.30
C LEU A 59 22.24 -2.77 -7.25
N MET A 60 21.37 -3.68 -7.70
CA MET A 60 19.90 -3.47 -7.65
C MET A 60 19.38 -3.44 -6.22
N ALA A 61 19.91 -4.31 -5.36
CA ALA A 61 19.57 -4.36 -3.94
C ALA A 61 19.99 -3.10 -3.19
N GLU A 62 21.16 -2.52 -3.52
CA GLU A 62 21.62 -1.25 -2.96
C GLU A 62 20.72 -0.09 -3.39
N SER A 63 20.36 -0.02 -4.68
CA SER A 63 19.44 1.00 -5.20
C SER A 63 18.07 0.95 -4.50
N GLY A 64 17.63 -0.26 -4.09
CA GLY A 64 16.41 -0.48 -3.32
C GLY A 64 16.58 -0.26 -1.81
N ASN A 65 17.75 0.17 -1.33
CA ASN A 65 18.06 0.28 0.11
C ASN A 65 17.82 -1.03 0.88
N LEU A 66 18.12 -2.19 0.27
CA LEU A 66 17.86 -3.50 0.86
C LEU A 66 18.74 -3.78 2.09
N TYR A 67 19.94 -3.18 2.15
CA TYR A 67 20.93 -3.39 3.22
C TYR A 67 20.81 -2.39 4.39
N ARG A 68 19.74 -1.57 4.41
CA ARG A 68 19.41 -0.74 5.57
C ARG A 68 19.00 -1.58 6.79
N SER A 69 18.93 -0.97 7.95
CA SER A 69 18.38 -1.61 9.15
C SER A 69 16.87 -1.91 9.01
N TRP A 70 16.49 -3.18 9.11
CA TRP A 70 15.11 -3.67 9.05
C TRP A 70 14.52 -3.97 10.43
N ARG A 71 15.04 -3.34 11.47
CA ARG A 71 14.68 -3.60 12.86
C ARG A 71 13.17 -3.40 13.13
N THR A 72 12.60 -2.31 12.66
CA THR A 72 11.20 -1.90 12.88
C THR A 72 10.32 -2.06 11.66
N SER A 73 10.89 -2.38 10.49
CA SER A 73 10.15 -2.48 9.23
C SER A 73 9.58 -3.89 9.02
N SER A 74 8.50 -4.01 8.23
CA SER A 74 7.88 -5.30 7.93
C SER A 74 8.76 -6.19 7.06
N PHE A 75 8.72 -7.52 7.31
CA PHE A 75 9.41 -8.50 6.44
C PHE A 75 8.85 -8.50 5.01
N LYS A 76 7.55 -8.18 4.85
CA LYS A 76 6.92 -8.10 3.51
C LYS A 76 7.61 -7.06 2.61
N ALA A 77 7.96 -5.90 3.15
CA ALA A 77 8.68 -4.87 2.40
C ALA A 77 10.09 -5.33 2.01
N GLN A 78 10.82 -5.98 2.92
CA GLN A 78 12.13 -6.55 2.63
C GLN A 78 12.06 -7.62 1.57
N ALA A 79 11.09 -8.54 1.66
CA ALA A 79 10.85 -9.60 0.70
C ALA A 79 10.53 -9.04 -0.69
N PHE A 80 9.67 -8.02 -0.76
CA PHE A 80 9.33 -7.37 -2.02
C PHE A 80 10.57 -6.77 -2.71
N ILE A 81 11.40 -6.03 -1.99
CA ILE A 81 12.62 -5.45 -2.57
C ILE A 81 13.57 -6.56 -3.02
N THR A 82 13.74 -7.63 -2.24
CA THR A 82 14.59 -8.78 -2.61
C THR A 82 14.11 -9.42 -3.91
N CYS A 83 12.81 -9.71 -4.04
CA CYS A 83 12.23 -10.31 -5.25
C CYS A 83 12.33 -9.37 -6.45
N MET A 84 12.08 -8.06 -6.27
CA MET A 84 12.22 -7.08 -7.36
C MET A 84 13.66 -6.94 -7.82
N SER A 85 14.62 -6.85 -6.91
CA SER A 85 16.04 -6.81 -7.25
C SER A 85 16.48 -8.05 -8.02
N TRP A 86 16.00 -9.24 -7.62
CA TRP A 86 16.28 -10.48 -8.34
C TRP A 86 15.63 -10.51 -9.72
N LEU A 87 14.37 -10.12 -9.82
CA LEU A 87 13.65 -10.08 -11.10
C LEU A 87 14.33 -9.16 -12.10
N ILE A 88 14.72 -7.95 -11.69
CA ILE A 88 15.45 -7.01 -12.55
C ILE A 88 16.80 -7.60 -12.97
N THR A 89 17.55 -8.17 -12.02
CA THR A 89 18.84 -8.83 -12.29
C THR A 89 18.70 -9.91 -13.36
N ILE A 90 17.74 -10.81 -13.20
CA ILE A 90 17.52 -11.91 -14.15
C ILE A 90 17.06 -11.40 -15.51
N THR A 91 16.18 -10.38 -15.55
CA THR A 91 15.75 -9.77 -16.81
C THR A 91 16.92 -9.17 -17.58
N LEU A 92 17.80 -8.42 -16.90
CA LEU A 92 19.01 -7.85 -17.51
C LEU A 92 19.97 -8.96 -17.97
N LEU A 93 20.16 -9.99 -17.15
CA LEU A 93 21.04 -11.10 -17.47
C LEU A 93 20.56 -11.87 -18.72
N PHE A 94 19.27 -12.20 -18.78
CA PHE A 94 18.70 -12.85 -19.95
C PHE A 94 18.78 -11.98 -21.21
N ALA A 95 18.60 -10.67 -21.08
CA ALA A 95 18.81 -9.77 -22.22
C ALA A 95 20.26 -9.85 -22.72
N VAL A 96 21.25 -9.81 -21.82
CA VAL A 96 22.66 -9.95 -22.19
C VAL A 96 22.94 -11.30 -22.85
N ILE A 97 22.50 -12.40 -22.26
CA ILE A 97 22.69 -13.75 -22.79
C ILE A 97 22.06 -13.91 -24.19
N TYR A 98 20.86 -13.34 -24.38
CA TYR A 98 20.15 -13.40 -25.66
C TYR A 98 20.85 -12.59 -26.76
N PHE A 99 21.19 -11.32 -26.49
CA PHE A 99 21.85 -10.46 -27.48
C PHE A 99 23.30 -10.83 -27.76
N SER A 100 23.98 -11.52 -26.84
CA SER A 100 25.34 -12.03 -27.03
C SER A 100 25.39 -13.41 -27.70
N GLU A 101 24.22 -14.01 -28.01
CA GLU A 101 24.08 -15.33 -28.64
C GLU A 101 24.74 -16.48 -27.87
N VAL A 102 25.07 -16.28 -26.58
CA VAL A 102 25.72 -17.30 -25.71
C VAL A 102 24.73 -18.25 -25.05
N TYR A 103 23.42 -18.12 -25.30
CA TYR A 103 22.40 -18.98 -24.70
C TYR A 103 22.59 -20.50 -24.93
N PRO A 104 23.22 -21.00 -26.02
CA PRO A 104 23.42 -22.42 -26.23
C PRO A 104 24.43 -23.05 -25.27
N LEU A 105 25.22 -22.24 -24.58
CA LEU A 105 26.22 -22.70 -23.61
C LEU A 105 25.59 -23.16 -22.27
N PHE A 106 24.31 -22.81 -22.03
CA PHE A 106 23.69 -23.05 -20.75
C PHE A 106 22.53 -24.05 -20.83
N ASP A 107 22.49 -25.00 -19.90
CA ASP A 107 21.36 -25.92 -19.76
C ASP A 107 20.14 -25.18 -19.20
N ARG A 108 19.02 -25.32 -19.94
CA ARG A 108 17.76 -24.62 -19.59
C ARG A 108 17.20 -25.08 -18.26
N SER A 109 17.38 -26.33 -17.89
CA SER A 109 16.89 -26.88 -16.61
C SER A 109 17.68 -26.31 -15.45
N ILE A 110 19.00 -26.24 -15.56
CA ILE A 110 19.88 -25.66 -14.54
C ILE A 110 19.53 -24.17 -14.33
N LEU A 111 19.44 -23.40 -15.42
CA LEU A 111 19.05 -21.99 -15.33
C LEU A 111 17.65 -21.82 -14.76
N GLY A 112 16.68 -22.63 -15.20
CA GLY A 112 15.31 -22.56 -14.71
C GLY A 112 15.20 -22.79 -13.20
N PHE A 113 15.82 -23.86 -12.69
CA PHE A 113 15.88 -24.14 -11.25
C PHE A 113 16.58 -23.03 -10.48
N TRP A 114 17.70 -22.54 -11.01
CA TRP A 114 18.45 -21.47 -10.36
C TRP A 114 17.63 -20.18 -10.25
N VAL A 115 16.97 -19.75 -11.32
CA VAL A 115 16.15 -18.53 -11.34
C VAL A 115 14.98 -18.59 -10.35
N ILE A 116 14.32 -19.75 -10.24
CA ILE A 116 13.12 -19.93 -9.41
C ILE A 116 13.48 -20.12 -7.94
N ILE A 117 14.53 -20.89 -7.64
CA ILE A 117 14.83 -21.29 -6.25
C ILE A 117 15.71 -20.25 -5.55
N THR A 118 16.59 -19.54 -6.25
CA THR A 118 17.48 -18.54 -5.63
C THR A 118 16.73 -17.49 -4.80
N PRO A 119 15.65 -16.85 -5.27
CA PRO A 119 14.94 -15.88 -4.44
C PRO A 119 14.32 -16.51 -3.19
N LEU A 120 13.90 -17.76 -3.24
CA LEU A 120 13.40 -18.49 -2.06
C LEU A 120 14.52 -18.70 -1.03
N LEU A 121 15.72 -19.05 -1.48
CA LEU A 121 16.89 -19.19 -0.61
C LEU A 121 17.30 -17.85 -0.01
N LEU A 122 17.28 -16.76 -0.80
CA LEU A 122 17.56 -15.41 -0.32
C LEU A 122 16.54 -14.96 0.74
N LEU A 123 15.26 -15.27 0.56
CA LEU A 123 14.23 -14.97 1.54
C LEU A 123 14.35 -15.83 2.80
N THR A 124 14.62 -17.10 2.64
CA THR A 124 14.74 -18.05 3.76
C THR A 124 15.89 -17.68 4.68
N TRP A 125 17.07 -17.41 4.12
CA TRP A 125 18.22 -17.01 4.91
C TRP A 125 17.99 -15.68 5.62
N ARG A 126 17.35 -14.70 4.95
CA ARG A 126 16.99 -13.39 5.53
C ARG A 126 15.99 -13.53 6.68
N LEU A 127 14.98 -14.41 6.51
CA LEU A 127 14.02 -14.71 7.55
C LEU A 127 14.70 -15.36 8.76
N ALA A 128 15.54 -16.36 8.52
CA ALA A 128 16.30 -17.04 9.58
C ALA A 128 17.21 -16.08 10.36
N PHE A 129 17.92 -15.20 9.65
CA PHE A 129 18.76 -14.21 10.30
C PHE A 129 17.95 -13.16 11.10
N ARG A 130 16.83 -12.70 10.53
CA ARG A 130 15.91 -11.77 11.19
C ARG A 130 15.33 -12.37 12.48
N THR A 131 14.84 -13.61 12.42
CA THR A 131 14.29 -14.31 13.59
C THR A 131 15.36 -14.60 14.63
N GLY A 132 16.56 -14.97 14.20
CA GLY A 132 17.69 -15.12 15.10
C GLY A 132 18.06 -13.83 15.84
N LEU A 133 18.14 -12.71 15.11
CA LEU A 133 18.38 -11.41 15.73
C LEU A 133 17.23 -10.97 16.66
N ALA A 134 15.97 -11.25 16.31
CA ALA A 134 14.81 -10.95 17.15
C ALA A 134 14.90 -11.76 18.46
N TYR A 135 15.24 -13.04 18.37
CA TYR A 135 15.45 -13.90 19.56
C TYR A 135 16.58 -13.38 20.46
N LEU A 136 17.72 -12.98 19.91
CA LEU A 136 18.81 -12.38 20.69
C LEU A 136 18.38 -11.08 21.41
N ARG A 137 17.51 -10.28 20.77
CA ARG A 137 16.97 -9.04 21.36
C ARG A 137 16.03 -9.33 22.53
N THR A 138 15.20 -10.35 22.47
CA THR A 138 14.36 -10.76 23.59
C THR A 138 15.17 -11.24 24.80
N MET A 139 16.38 -11.73 24.58
CA MET A 139 17.35 -12.06 25.63
C MET A 139 18.10 -10.84 26.19
N GLY A 140 17.76 -9.62 25.74
CA GLY A 140 18.42 -8.39 26.16
C GLY A 140 19.74 -8.08 25.45
N LEU A 141 20.11 -8.89 24.45
CA LEU A 141 21.29 -8.66 23.63
C LEU A 141 20.92 -7.73 22.45
N ASN A 142 21.84 -6.86 22.03
CA ASN A 142 21.63 -5.91 20.93
C ASN A 142 20.39 -5.01 21.12
N THR A 143 20.15 -4.56 22.34
CA THR A 143 19.08 -3.62 22.67
C THR A 143 19.55 -2.17 22.54
N ARG A 144 18.60 -1.25 22.34
CA ARG A 144 18.78 0.19 22.25
C ARG A 144 17.89 0.88 23.27
N THR A 145 18.44 1.83 24.03
CA THR A 145 17.71 2.58 25.04
C THR A 145 17.00 3.78 24.40
N ALA A 146 15.70 3.87 24.60
CA ALA A 146 14.86 4.96 24.11
C ALA A 146 14.27 5.77 25.28
N ILE A 147 14.30 7.08 25.15
CA ILE A 147 13.61 8.03 26.05
C ILE A 147 12.60 8.85 25.25
N ILE A 148 11.55 9.30 25.93
CA ILE A 148 10.52 10.16 25.34
C ILE A 148 10.46 11.46 26.11
N ILE A 149 10.59 12.57 25.39
CA ILE A 149 10.47 13.94 25.92
C ILE A 149 9.04 14.42 25.70
N GLY A 150 8.34 14.73 26.77
CA GLY A 150 6.93 15.10 26.75
C GLY A 150 6.00 13.89 26.92
N GLN A 151 5.34 13.81 28.07
CA GLN A 151 4.30 12.80 28.32
C GLN A 151 2.96 13.28 27.73
N THR A 152 2.82 13.10 26.43
CA THR A 152 1.60 13.40 25.65
C THR A 152 0.87 12.12 25.29
N PRO A 153 -0.40 12.16 24.84
CA PRO A 153 -1.10 10.98 24.35
C PRO A 153 -0.31 10.22 23.28
N HIS A 154 0.34 10.92 22.36
CA HIS A 154 1.18 10.30 21.29
C HIS A 154 2.46 9.69 21.85
N GLY A 155 3.08 10.35 22.83
CA GLY A 155 4.23 9.78 23.54
C GLY A 155 3.86 8.49 24.27
N ILE A 156 2.69 8.44 24.92
CA ILE A 156 2.17 7.25 25.61
C ILE A 156 1.90 6.13 24.60
N THR A 157 1.29 6.45 23.45
CA THR A 157 1.07 5.47 22.38
C THR A 157 2.39 4.87 21.90
N LEU A 158 3.42 5.71 21.66
CA LEU A 158 4.74 5.20 21.29
C LEU A 158 5.36 4.33 22.38
N ALA A 159 5.22 4.70 23.66
CA ALA A 159 5.74 3.90 24.77
C ALA A 159 5.08 2.51 24.81
N ASN A 160 3.76 2.45 24.59
CA ASN A 160 3.00 1.20 24.49
C ASN A 160 3.49 0.34 23.32
N GLU A 161 3.68 0.95 22.12
CA GLU A 161 4.19 0.25 20.95
C GLU A 161 5.61 -0.30 21.17
N ILE A 162 6.50 0.48 21.80
CA ILE A 162 7.85 0.01 22.10
C ILE A 162 7.82 -1.18 23.08
N GLN A 163 6.93 -1.16 24.05
CA GLN A 163 6.83 -2.25 25.05
C GLN A 163 6.13 -3.49 24.52
N SER A 164 5.16 -3.33 23.62
CA SER A 164 4.46 -4.46 22.99
C SER A 164 5.35 -5.23 22.01
N HIS A 165 6.38 -4.58 21.45
CA HIS A 165 7.26 -5.13 20.43
C HIS A 165 8.71 -5.27 20.90
N THR A 166 8.92 -6.12 21.90
CA THR A 166 10.26 -6.38 22.49
C THR A 166 11.26 -6.97 21.48
N GLU A 167 10.77 -7.65 20.44
CA GLU A 167 11.56 -8.19 19.33
C GLU A 167 12.27 -7.09 18.53
N HIS A 168 11.79 -5.85 18.58
CA HIS A 168 12.50 -4.71 18.00
C HIS A 168 13.76 -4.35 18.80
N GLY A 169 13.90 -4.84 20.03
CA GLY A 169 15.03 -4.60 20.91
C GLY A 169 15.22 -3.13 21.27
N VAL A 170 14.15 -2.34 21.31
CA VAL A 170 14.14 -0.99 21.85
C VAL A 170 13.62 -1.07 23.28
N LEU A 171 14.39 -0.58 24.22
CA LEU A 171 14.02 -0.54 25.64
C LEU A 171 13.54 0.86 25.98
N PHE A 172 12.26 0.99 26.27
CA PHE A 172 11.73 2.23 26.79
C PHE A 172 12.22 2.46 28.21
N ASP A 173 12.98 3.54 28.40
CA ASP A 173 13.57 3.86 29.71
C ASP A 173 12.62 4.73 30.54
N GLY A 174 11.90 5.67 29.95
CA GLY A 174 10.94 6.52 30.65
C GLY A 174 10.67 7.85 29.95
N PHE A 175 9.75 8.59 30.55
CA PHE A 175 9.43 9.96 30.14
C PHE A 175 10.28 10.98 30.86
N TYR A 176 10.58 12.07 30.16
CA TYR A 176 11.21 13.29 30.72
C TYR A 176 10.30 14.47 30.39
N ASP A 177 9.85 15.18 31.42
CA ASP A 177 8.89 16.28 31.25
C ASP A 177 9.06 17.28 32.41
N GLU A 178 8.90 18.56 32.13
CA GLU A 178 9.00 19.65 33.10
C GLU A 178 7.64 20.10 33.63
N ARG A 179 6.54 19.60 33.01
CA ARG A 179 5.19 19.99 33.44
C ARG A 179 4.83 19.41 34.79
N SER A 180 4.03 20.17 35.55
CA SER A 180 3.46 19.69 36.81
C SER A 180 2.53 18.49 36.59
N LYS A 181 2.43 17.61 37.59
CA LYS A 181 1.62 16.36 37.49
C LYS A 181 0.17 16.63 37.10
N ASP A 182 -0.40 17.75 37.47
CA ASP A 182 -1.80 18.12 37.20
C ASP A 182 -2.04 18.44 35.71
N ARG A 183 -0.98 18.71 34.93
CA ARG A 183 -1.03 19.01 33.51
C ARG A 183 -0.67 17.81 32.61
N LEU A 184 -0.44 16.66 33.22
CA LEU A 184 -0.02 15.47 32.52
C LEU A 184 -1.21 14.53 32.28
N PRO A 185 -1.28 13.85 31.15
CA PRO A 185 -2.28 12.81 30.94
C PRO A 185 -2.04 11.65 31.91
N HIS A 186 -3.13 10.99 32.34
CA HIS A 186 -3.01 9.77 33.12
C HIS A 186 -2.23 8.70 32.37
N SER A 187 -1.16 8.21 32.97
CA SER A 187 -0.29 7.20 32.37
C SER A 187 0.28 6.28 33.46
N GLN A 188 0.43 5.01 33.11
CA GLN A 188 1.11 4.01 33.92
C GLN A 188 2.63 4.22 34.00
N TYR A 189 3.17 5.08 33.13
CA TYR A 189 4.60 5.30 33.00
C TYR A 189 5.07 6.45 33.90
N PRO A 190 6.11 6.25 34.72
CA PRO A 190 6.65 7.30 35.55
C PRO A 190 7.46 8.31 34.73
N ILE A 191 7.43 9.57 35.17
CA ILE A 191 8.40 10.58 34.73
C ILE A 191 9.69 10.35 35.48
N LYS A 192 10.81 10.21 34.80
CA LYS A 192 12.13 9.99 35.40
C LYS A 192 12.84 11.26 35.84
N GLY A 193 12.48 12.36 35.20
CA GLY A 193 13.10 13.66 35.55
C GLY A 193 12.80 14.76 34.53
N PRO A 194 13.41 15.92 34.73
CA PRO A 194 13.37 17.04 33.81
C PRO A 194 14.17 16.74 32.55
N VAL A 195 13.94 17.54 31.49
CA VAL A 195 14.57 17.37 30.17
C VAL A 195 16.09 17.48 30.23
N ASP A 196 16.63 18.32 31.12
CA ASP A 196 18.09 18.49 31.30
C ASP A 196 18.78 17.17 31.71
N GLN A 197 18.14 16.35 32.51
CA GLN A 197 18.67 15.01 32.89
C GLN A 197 18.67 14.08 31.63
N ALA A 198 17.67 14.18 30.77
CA ALA A 198 17.64 13.43 29.53
C ALA A 198 18.82 13.83 28.63
N LEU A 199 19.09 15.14 28.52
CA LEU A 199 20.18 15.67 27.75
C LEU A 199 21.55 15.20 28.28
N GLU A 200 21.77 15.28 29.60
CA GLU A 200 23.00 14.77 30.20
C GLU A 200 23.23 13.29 29.93
N ARG A 201 22.19 12.46 30.04
CA ARG A 201 22.28 11.03 29.71
C ARG A 201 22.59 10.78 28.24
N ALA A 202 21.99 11.57 27.35
CA ALA A 202 22.27 11.48 25.92
C ALA A 202 23.74 11.89 25.62
N LYS A 203 24.26 12.95 26.25
CA LYS A 203 25.67 13.34 26.15
C LYS A 203 26.64 12.28 26.67
N LYS A 204 26.26 11.55 27.74
CA LYS A 204 27.06 10.43 28.27
C LYS A 204 26.97 9.17 27.37
N GLY A 205 26.11 9.18 26.32
CA GLY A 205 25.93 8.05 25.43
C GLY A 205 25.16 6.88 26.04
N ASP A 206 24.35 7.13 27.09
CA ASP A 206 23.51 6.11 27.74
C ASP A 206 22.16 5.92 27.04
N VAL A 207 21.84 6.82 26.10
CA VAL A 207 20.58 6.84 25.34
C VAL A 207 20.90 6.72 23.86
N ASP A 208 20.18 5.85 23.17
CA ASP A 208 20.32 5.63 21.73
C ASP A 208 19.29 6.40 20.92
N TYR A 209 18.05 6.48 21.42
CA TYR A 209 16.94 7.14 20.77
C TYR A 209 16.28 8.16 21.67
N VAL A 210 16.09 9.35 21.17
CA VAL A 210 15.34 10.43 21.82
C VAL A 210 14.12 10.73 20.96
N TYR A 211 12.93 10.57 21.52
CA TYR A 211 11.68 10.91 20.85
C TYR A 211 11.09 12.15 21.49
N ILE A 212 10.95 13.23 20.73
CA ILE A 212 10.33 14.48 21.18
C ILE A 212 8.84 14.39 20.83
N ALA A 213 8.00 14.19 21.85
CA ALA A 213 6.55 14.03 21.75
C ALA A 213 5.84 15.28 22.28
N MET A 214 6.12 16.44 21.68
CA MET A 214 5.52 17.71 22.04
C MET A 214 4.49 18.17 21.00
N PRO A 215 3.42 18.89 21.41
CA PRO A 215 2.48 19.48 20.48
C PRO A 215 3.17 20.47 19.54
N MET A 216 2.77 20.48 18.25
CA MET A 216 3.43 21.30 17.22
C MET A 216 3.39 22.81 17.49
N HIS A 217 2.43 23.29 18.31
CA HIS A 217 2.38 24.70 18.70
C HIS A 217 3.55 25.13 19.64
N ALA A 218 4.29 24.15 20.20
CA ALA A 218 5.49 24.42 21.00
C ALA A 218 6.76 24.55 20.14
N ASN A 219 6.67 25.19 18.98
CA ASN A 219 7.73 25.25 17.96
C ASN A 219 9.09 25.74 18.51
N GLU A 220 9.09 26.81 19.31
CA GLU A 220 10.32 27.37 19.90
C GLU A 220 11.00 26.37 20.84
N ARG A 221 10.21 25.68 21.68
CA ARG A 221 10.72 24.67 22.59
C ARG A 221 11.24 23.45 21.83
N ILE A 222 10.52 23.00 20.79
CA ILE A 222 10.97 21.89 19.93
C ILE A 222 12.28 22.26 19.24
N ALA A 223 12.39 23.45 18.65
CA ALA A 223 13.62 23.92 18.00
C ALA A 223 14.79 24.00 18.97
N SER A 224 14.56 24.53 20.20
CA SER A 224 15.56 24.57 21.26
C SER A 224 16.05 23.17 21.64
N LEU A 225 15.13 22.21 21.81
CA LEU A 225 15.48 20.81 22.14
C LEU A 225 16.24 20.14 21.00
N LEU A 226 15.80 20.28 19.74
CA LEU A 226 16.51 19.75 18.60
C LEU A 226 17.95 20.28 18.54
N ASN A 227 18.14 21.57 18.81
CA ASN A 227 19.46 22.19 18.86
C ASN A 227 20.32 21.64 20.01
N GLN A 228 19.74 21.46 21.20
CA GLN A 228 20.46 20.88 22.34
C GLN A 228 20.86 19.42 22.11
N PHE A 229 19.95 18.59 21.54
CA PHE A 229 20.22 17.19 21.27
C PHE A 229 21.10 16.97 20.03
N SER A 230 21.29 17.98 19.17
CA SER A 230 22.24 17.91 18.06
C SER A 230 23.70 17.78 18.54
N ASP A 231 23.99 18.23 19.78
CA ASP A 231 25.29 18.07 20.48
C ASP A 231 25.40 16.69 21.18
N THR A 232 24.69 15.69 20.70
CA THR A 232 24.72 14.32 21.25
C THR A 232 24.84 13.29 20.13
N THR A 233 25.22 12.06 20.48
CA THR A 233 25.26 10.93 19.53
C THR A 233 23.95 10.14 19.48
N ALA A 234 22.91 10.57 20.18
CA ALA A 234 21.61 9.94 20.17
C ALA A 234 20.83 10.30 18.90
N ASN A 235 20.16 9.34 18.30
CA ASN A 235 19.26 9.61 17.19
C ASN A 235 17.99 10.30 17.71
N THR A 236 17.76 11.53 17.31
CA THR A 236 16.62 12.33 17.76
C THR A 236 15.52 12.31 16.73
N TYR A 237 14.30 11.97 17.15
CA TYR A 237 13.09 11.91 16.32
C TYR A 237 12.04 12.85 16.90
N LEU A 238 11.34 13.56 16.03
CA LEU A 238 10.15 14.32 16.38
C LEU A 238 8.91 13.46 16.12
N ILE A 239 8.01 13.37 17.09
CA ILE A 239 6.68 12.76 16.91
C ILE A 239 5.70 13.90 16.65
N PRO A 240 5.29 14.10 15.42
CA PRO A 240 4.37 15.17 15.09
C PRO A 240 2.96 14.84 15.56
N ASP A 241 2.25 15.85 16.02
CA ASP A 241 0.83 15.76 16.41
C ASP A 241 -0.07 15.88 15.17
N PHE A 242 0.04 14.91 14.27
CA PHE A 242 -0.74 14.90 13.02
C PHE A 242 -2.12 14.25 13.15
N PHE A 243 -2.45 13.69 14.30
CA PHE A 243 -3.71 12.98 14.50
C PHE A 243 -4.94 13.90 14.47
N THR A 244 -4.76 15.18 14.77
CA THR A 244 -5.84 16.20 14.69
C THR A 244 -6.41 16.33 13.27
N TYR A 245 -5.62 15.98 12.23
CA TYR A 245 -6.00 16.18 10.82
C TYR A 245 -6.02 14.89 9.99
N ASN A 246 -5.89 13.70 10.60
CA ASN A 246 -5.75 12.42 9.85
C ASN A 246 -4.60 12.44 8.82
N LEU A 247 -3.47 13.02 9.19
CA LEU A 247 -2.30 13.19 8.32
C LEU A 247 -1.44 11.91 8.18
N LEU A 248 -1.90 10.77 8.70
CA LEU A 248 -1.16 9.49 8.68
C LEU A 248 -0.75 9.00 7.28
N HIS A 249 -1.43 9.47 6.24
CA HIS A 249 -1.17 9.09 4.85
C HIS A 249 -0.72 10.26 3.97
N SER A 250 -0.27 11.34 4.61
CA SER A 250 0.22 12.53 3.93
C SER A 250 1.55 12.27 3.24
N ARG A 251 1.77 12.88 2.09
CA ARG A 251 3.05 12.85 1.40
C ARG A 251 3.84 14.10 1.70
N TRP A 252 5.12 13.90 1.96
CA TRP A 252 6.08 14.99 1.94
C TRP A 252 6.38 15.34 0.49
N ASP A 253 6.27 16.62 0.15
CA ASP A 253 6.63 17.19 -1.15
C ASP A 253 7.50 18.41 -0.95
N GLN A 254 8.17 18.88 -2.00
CA GLN A 254 9.08 20.00 -1.93
C GLN A 254 8.82 20.97 -3.08
N ILE A 255 8.54 22.21 -2.73
CA ILE A 255 8.39 23.30 -3.69
C ILE A 255 9.58 24.25 -3.53
N GLY A 256 10.57 24.14 -4.41
CA GLY A 256 11.84 24.85 -4.26
C GLY A 256 12.57 24.41 -3.01
N GLN A 257 12.76 25.32 -2.05
CA GLN A 257 13.38 25.04 -0.74
C GLN A 257 12.35 24.78 0.38
N VAL A 258 11.06 24.90 0.08
CA VAL A 258 9.99 24.74 1.07
C VAL A 258 9.45 23.31 1.06
N GLN A 259 9.55 22.66 2.20
CA GLN A 259 8.92 21.35 2.39
C GLN A 259 7.43 21.54 2.65
N THR A 260 6.61 20.81 1.94
CA THR A 260 5.16 20.82 2.04
C THR A 260 4.62 19.44 2.39
N LEU A 261 3.47 19.41 3.05
CA LEU A 261 2.78 18.18 3.42
C LEU A 261 1.43 18.15 2.73
N SER A 262 1.24 17.20 1.80
CA SER A 262 -0.06 17.00 1.17
C SER A 262 -1.00 16.30 2.15
N VAL A 263 -2.09 16.98 2.54
CA VAL A 263 -3.05 16.46 3.53
C VAL A 263 -4.05 15.50 2.89
N PHE A 264 -4.53 15.83 1.70
CA PHE A 264 -5.49 15.04 0.95
C PHE A 264 -4.99 14.84 -0.48
N ASP A 265 -4.42 13.67 -0.74
CA ASP A 265 -3.88 13.35 -2.06
C ASP A 265 -4.45 12.02 -2.58
N THR A 266 -4.22 11.75 -3.87
CA THR A 266 -4.55 10.47 -4.49
C THR A 266 -3.43 9.45 -4.26
N PRO A 267 -3.74 8.16 -4.03
CA PRO A 267 -2.71 7.11 -3.99
C PRO A 267 -2.07 6.87 -5.37
N PHE A 268 -2.74 7.34 -6.43
CA PHE A 268 -2.33 7.12 -7.82
C PHE A 268 -1.41 8.24 -8.32
N ALA A 269 -0.19 8.27 -7.81
CA ALA A 269 0.85 9.18 -8.31
C ALA A 269 2.05 8.38 -8.84
N GLY A 270 2.72 8.90 -9.86
CA GLY A 270 3.88 8.26 -10.46
C GLY A 270 3.59 6.85 -10.98
N VAL A 271 4.41 5.89 -10.59
CA VAL A 271 4.33 4.49 -11.05
C VAL A 271 3.00 3.83 -10.70
N SER A 272 2.42 4.14 -9.53
CA SER A 272 1.14 3.57 -9.10
C SER A 272 -0.01 3.88 -10.05
N SER A 273 -0.01 5.08 -10.67
CA SER A 273 -0.99 5.47 -11.67
C SER A 273 -0.90 4.63 -12.95
N TRP A 274 0.32 4.34 -13.39
CA TRP A 274 0.57 3.48 -14.54
C TRP A 274 0.18 2.03 -14.28
N ILE A 275 0.53 1.49 -13.12
CA ILE A 275 0.17 0.13 -12.70
C ILE A 275 -1.35 -0.01 -12.68
N LYS A 276 -2.05 0.94 -12.03
CA LYS A 276 -3.51 0.94 -11.95
C LYS A 276 -4.16 1.04 -13.32
N ARG A 277 -3.61 1.86 -14.22
CA ARG A 277 -4.13 1.99 -15.59
C ARG A 277 -3.91 0.73 -16.41
N LEU A 278 -2.76 0.09 -16.29
CA LEU A 278 -2.44 -1.17 -16.97
C LEU A 278 -3.36 -2.30 -16.50
N GLU A 279 -3.56 -2.40 -15.19
CA GLU A 279 -4.52 -3.32 -14.57
C GLU A 279 -5.92 -3.13 -15.16
N ASP A 280 -6.45 -1.90 -15.17
CA ASP A 280 -7.76 -1.56 -15.69
C ASP A 280 -7.90 -1.95 -17.19
N ILE A 281 -6.87 -1.71 -18.01
CA ILE A 281 -6.87 -2.07 -19.42
C ILE A 281 -6.87 -3.59 -19.61
N ILE A 282 -5.98 -4.31 -18.93
CA ILE A 282 -5.84 -5.76 -19.08
C ILE A 282 -7.14 -6.46 -18.67
N PHE A 283 -7.62 -6.20 -17.46
CA PHE A 283 -8.81 -6.89 -16.96
C PHE A 283 -10.08 -6.48 -17.71
N SER A 284 -10.26 -5.18 -18.07
CA SER A 284 -11.44 -4.77 -18.82
C SER A 284 -11.45 -5.34 -20.22
N SER A 285 -10.29 -5.44 -20.90
CA SER A 285 -10.18 -6.05 -22.24
C SER A 285 -10.51 -7.54 -22.17
N LEU A 286 -9.96 -8.26 -21.20
CA LEU A 286 -10.23 -9.68 -21.02
C LEU A 286 -11.69 -9.95 -20.72
N ILE A 287 -12.28 -9.17 -19.80
CA ILE A 287 -13.69 -9.28 -19.44
C ILE A 287 -14.58 -8.97 -20.65
N LEU A 288 -14.34 -7.87 -21.38
CA LEU A 288 -15.12 -7.52 -22.56
C LEU A 288 -15.06 -8.59 -23.65
N LEU A 289 -13.90 -9.19 -23.88
CA LEU A 289 -13.75 -10.30 -24.80
C LEU A 289 -14.62 -11.50 -24.37
N LEU A 290 -14.57 -11.86 -23.10
CA LEU A 290 -15.33 -12.99 -22.54
C LEU A 290 -16.85 -12.76 -22.60
N ILE A 291 -17.31 -11.53 -22.24
CA ILE A 291 -18.74 -11.21 -22.20
C ILE A 291 -19.32 -10.70 -23.52
N SER A 292 -18.50 -10.57 -24.58
CA SER A 292 -18.93 -10.00 -25.86
C SER A 292 -20.19 -10.71 -26.46
N PRO A 293 -20.33 -12.04 -26.43
CA PRO A 293 -21.55 -12.68 -26.92
C PRO A 293 -22.79 -12.27 -26.11
N ILE A 294 -22.64 -12.12 -24.79
CA ILE A 294 -23.71 -11.69 -23.89
C ILE A 294 -24.11 -10.24 -24.19
N LEU A 295 -23.13 -9.36 -24.39
CA LEU A 295 -23.40 -7.96 -24.77
C LEU A 295 -24.21 -7.84 -26.06
N ILE A 296 -23.86 -8.64 -27.08
CA ILE A 296 -24.58 -8.69 -28.35
C ILE A 296 -26.00 -9.20 -28.15
N ALA A 297 -26.17 -10.30 -27.41
CA ALA A 297 -27.50 -10.87 -27.13
C ALA A 297 -28.41 -9.89 -26.38
N ILE A 298 -27.86 -9.16 -25.36
CA ILE A 298 -28.62 -8.13 -24.65
C ILE A 298 -28.98 -6.97 -25.58
N ALA A 299 -28.06 -6.53 -26.45
CA ALA A 299 -28.29 -5.43 -27.38
C ALA A 299 -29.44 -5.77 -28.36
N ILE A 300 -29.45 -7.00 -28.87
CA ILE A 300 -30.54 -7.50 -29.73
C ILE A 300 -31.86 -7.55 -28.92
N GLY A 301 -31.83 -8.13 -27.72
CA GLY A 301 -33.01 -8.22 -26.83
C GLY A 301 -33.64 -6.84 -26.56
N ILE A 302 -32.82 -5.80 -26.29
CA ILE A 302 -33.32 -4.44 -26.09
C ILE A 302 -33.96 -3.88 -27.36
N LYS A 303 -33.37 -4.12 -28.52
CA LYS A 303 -33.89 -3.64 -29.80
C LYS A 303 -35.22 -4.27 -30.17
N VAL A 304 -35.36 -5.56 -29.90
CA VAL A 304 -36.61 -6.32 -30.17
C VAL A 304 -37.73 -5.96 -29.20
N THR A 305 -37.40 -5.70 -27.92
CA THR A 305 -38.41 -5.48 -26.88
C THR A 305 -38.83 -4.03 -26.71
N SER A 306 -38.04 -3.06 -27.19
CA SER A 306 -38.36 -1.63 -27.01
C SER A 306 -37.70 -0.73 -28.06
N LYS A 307 -38.42 0.33 -28.50
CA LYS A 307 -37.92 1.33 -29.45
C LYS A 307 -36.94 2.29 -28.79
N GLY A 308 -35.82 2.61 -29.47
CA GLY A 308 -34.84 3.60 -29.04
C GLY A 308 -33.37 3.09 -29.00
N PRO A 309 -32.41 3.85 -28.45
CA PRO A 309 -31.01 3.47 -28.38
C PRO A 309 -30.79 2.31 -27.41
N VAL A 310 -29.78 1.45 -27.72
CA VAL A 310 -29.42 0.32 -26.86
C VAL A 310 -28.70 0.79 -25.58
N ILE A 311 -27.85 1.79 -25.75
CA ILE A 311 -27.03 2.34 -24.65
C ILE A 311 -27.68 3.62 -24.12
N PHE A 312 -27.82 3.68 -22.82
CA PHE A 312 -28.16 4.86 -22.06
C PHE A 312 -26.91 5.45 -21.43
N LYS A 313 -26.69 6.76 -21.52
CA LYS A 313 -25.57 7.48 -20.94
C LYS A 313 -26.07 8.38 -19.83
N GLN A 314 -25.62 8.16 -18.59
CA GLN A 314 -26.00 8.96 -17.43
C GLN A 314 -24.79 9.77 -16.93
N HIS A 315 -24.99 11.08 -16.74
CA HIS A 315 -23.94 11.92 -16.18
C HIS A 315 -23.75 11.65 -14.69
N ARG A 316 -22.49 11.44 -14.30
CA ARG A 316 -22.06 11.26 -12.92
C ARG A 316 -20.75 11.99 -12.68
N TYR A 317 -20.38 12.21 -11.42
CA TYR A 317 -19.06 12.75 -11.10
C TYR A 317 -18.01 11.63 -11.15
N GLY A 318 -16.89 11.94 -11.79
CA GLY A 318 -15.70 11.12 -11.89
C GLY A 318 -14.53 11.71 -11.11
N LEU A 319 -13.33 11.45 -11.61
CA LEU A 319 -12.08 11.98 -11.05
C LEU A 319 -12.12 13.50 -10.95
N ASP A 320 -11.65 14.05 -9.83
CA ASP A 320 -11.62 15.49 -9.51
C ASP A 320 -12.99 16.19 -9.65
N GLY A 321 -14.08 15.45 -9.45
CA GLY A 321 -15.44 16.00 -9.56
C GLY A 321 -15.85 16.36 -11.00
N ARG A 322 -15.12 15.93 -12.02
CA ARG A 322 -15.48 16.16 -13.43
C ARG A 322 -16.66 15.28 -13.82
N LYS A 323 -17.61 15.82 -14.58
CA LYS A 323 -18.75 15.05 -15.08
C LYS A 323 -18.30 14.06 -16.15
N ILE A 324 -18.66 12.80 -15.98
CA ILE A 324 -18.44 11.70 -16.93
C ILE A 324 -19.77 11.11 -17.36
N ALA A 325 -19.81 10.55 -18.57
CA ALA A 325 -20.98 9.83 -19.09
C ALA A 325 -20.80 8.33 -18.81
N VAL A 326 -21.52 7.81 -17.83
CA VAL A 326 -21.52 6.38 -17.47
C VAL A 326 -22.48 5.64 -18.41
N TRP A 327 -21.99 4.59 -19.06
CA TRP A 327 -22.76 3.82 -20.04
C TRP A 327 -23.49 2.65 -19.34
N LYS A 328 -24.76 2.49 -19.71
CA LYS A 328 -25.60 1.39 -19.27
C LYS A 328 -26.46 0.89 -20.41
N PHE A 329 -26.90 -0.34 -20.36
CA PHE A 329 -27.97 -0.77 -21.22
C PHE A 329 -29.28 -0.11 -20.82
N ARG A 330 -30.08 0.24 -21.81
CA ARG A 330 -31.41 0.82 -21.56
C ARG A 330 -32.32 -0.20 -20.88
N SER A 331 -32.80 0.12 -19.70
CA SER A 331 -33.74 -0.70 -18.90
C SER A 331 -35.10 -0.03 -18.70
N MET A 332 -35.25 1.22 -19.12
CA MET A 332 -36.45 2.04 -18.92
C MET A 332 -36.92 2.68 -20.22
N THR A 333 -38.22 2.99 -20.32
CA THR A 333 -38.85 3.61 -21.50
C THR A 333 -38.53 5.10 -21.62
N THR A 334 -38.38 5.82 -20.51
CA THR A 334 -38.01 7.24 -20.46
C THR A 334 -36.60 7.42 -19.91
N MET A 335 -35.87 8.41 -20.45
CA MET A 335 -34.50 8.73 -20.11
C MET A 335 -34.42 10.13 -19.52
N ASP A 336 -34.68 10.26 -18.19
CA ASP A 336 -34.55 11.51 -17.50
C ASP A 336 -33.09 11.89 -17.30
N GLN A 337 -32.67 13.02 -17.89
CA GLN A 337 -31.36 13.64 -17.71
C GLN A 337 -31.44 15.02 -17.02
N GLY A 338 -32.63 15.38 -16.49
CA GLY A 338 -32.88 16.67 -15.88
C GLY A 338 -32.29 16.88 -14.49
N SER A 339 -32.44 18.09 -13.95
CA SER A 339 -31.96 18.45 -12.61
C SER A 339 -32.71 17.71 -11.48
N HIS A 340 -33.90 17.17 -11.74
CA HIS A 340 -34.66 16.33 -10.83
C HIS A 340 -34.69 14.87 -11.34
N ILE A 341 -33.70 14.11 -10.98
CA ILE A 341 -33.68 12.68 -11.29
C ILE A 341 -34.42 11.93 -10.17
N LYS A 342 -35.64 11.48 -10.46
CA LYS A 342 -36.38 10.62 -9.54
C LYS A 342 -35.72 9.27 -9.50
N GLN A 343 -35.22 8.88 -8.33
CA GLN A 343 -34.62 7.56 -8.13
C GLN A 343 -35.65 6.47 -8.47
N ALA A 344 -35.23 5.45 -9.22
CA ALA A 344 -36.11 4.37 -9.57
C ALA A 344 -36.44 3.53 -8.33
N THR A 345 -37.72 3.39 -8.04
CA THR A 345 -38.25 2.59 -6.93
C THR A 345 -38.52 1.14 -7.37
N LYS A 346 -38.72 0.27 -6.40
CA LYS A 346 -39.16 -1.11 -6.65
C LYS A 346 -40.54 -1.06 -7.35
N ASN A 347 -40.69 -1.69 -8.53
CA ASN A 347 -41.89 -1.65 -9.38
C ASN A 347 -42.13 -0.29 -10.10
N ASP A 348 -41.12 0.46 -10.43
CA ASP A 348 -41.26 1.69 -11.20
C ASP A 348 -41.89 1.41 -12.59
N PRO A 349 -43.00 2.06 -12.96
CA PRO A 349 -43.72 1.80 -14.22
C PRO A 349 -42.90 2.11 -15.47
N ARG A 350 -41.79 2.83 -15.37
CA ARG A 350 -40.89 3.13 -16.46
C ARG A 350 -40.03 1.93 -16.86
N ILE A 351 -39.90 0.92 -16.01
CA ILE A 351 -39.04 -0.25 -16.24
C ILE A 351 -39.69 -1.18 -17.27
N THR A 352 -38.97 -1.50 -18.33
CA THR A 352 -39.43 -2.50 -19.31
C THR A 352 -39.32 -3.93 -18.71
N PRO A 353 -40.17 -4.92 -19.12
CA PRO A 353 -40.04 -6.28 -18.59
C PRO A 353 -38.65 -6.88 -18.74
N PHE A 354 -37.99 -6.69 -19.90
CA PHE A 354 -36.62 -7.11 -20.15
C PHE A 354 -35.62 -6.27 -19.36
N GLY A 355 -35.87 -4.97 -19.24
CA GLY A 355 -35.07 -4.06 -18.42
C GLY A 355 -35.09 -4.45 -16.92
N GLY A 356 -36.24 -4.91 -16.41
CA GLY A 356 -36.35 -5.45 -15.05
C GLY A 356 -35.46 -6.68 -14.82
N PHE A 357 -35.38 -7.58 -15.81
CA PHE A 357 -34.43 -8.70 -15.75
C PHE A 357 -32.97 -8.20 -15.73
N LEU A 358 -32.59 -7.29 -16.63
CA LEU A 358 -31.24 -6.73 -16.70
C LEU A 358 -30.81 -6.07 -15.39
N ARG A 359 -31.72 -5.33 -14.73
CA ARG A 359 -31.44 -4.66 -13.44
C ARG A 359 -31.27 -5.63 -12.29
N ARG A 360 -32.13 -6.65 -12.18
CA ARG A 360 -32.01 -7.69 -11.13
C ARG A 360 -30.72 -8.48 -11.23
N THR A 361 -30.23 -8.69 -12.44
CA THR A 361 -28.98 -9.40 -12.71
C THR A 361 -27.77 -8.47 -12.81
N SER A 362 -27.95 -7.15 -12.69
CA SER A 362 -26.90 -6.12 -12.91
C SER A 362 -26.25 -6.17 -14.30
N LEU A 363 -26.86 -6.85 -15.26
CA LEU A 363 -26.38 -6.93 -16.63
C LEU A 363 -26.51 -5.58 -17.39
N ASP A 364 -27.38 -4.68 -16.91
CA ASP A 364 -27.50 -3.32 -17.43
C ASP A 364 -26.21 -2.48 -17.22
N GLU A 365 -25.34 -2.84 -16.28
CA GLU A 365 -24.10 -2.12 -15.98
C GLU A 365 -22.89 -2.62 -16.79
N LEU A 366 -22.99 -3.72 -17.55
CA LEU A 366 -21.87 -4.27 -18.33
C LEU A 366 -21.21 -3.28 -19.31
N PRO A 367 -21.93 -2.33 -19.96
CA PRO A 367 -21.29 -1.34 -20.83
C PRO A 367 -20.28 -0.42 -20.10
N GLN A 368 -20.27 -0.38 -18.76
CA GLN A 368 -19.29 0.41 -18.01
C GLN A 368 -17.84 -0.07 -18.24
N PHE A 369 -17.62 -1.31 -18.63
CA PHE A 369 -16.27 -1.78 -19.00
C PHE A 369 -15.69 -1.01 -20.19
N PHE A 370 -16.51 -0.48 -21.11
CA PHE A 370 -16.05 0.45 -22.13
C PHE A 370 -15.61 1.80 -21.53
N ASN A 371 -16.28 2.28 -20.47
CA ASN A 371 -15.83 3.47 -19.74
C ASN A 371 -14.46 3.26 -19.07
N VAL A 372 -14.19 2.03 -18.60
CA VAL A 372 -12.88 1.66 -18.03
C VAL A 372 -11.80 1.70 -19.14
N LEU A 373 -12.05 1.10 -20.30
CA LEU A 373 -11.11 1.17 -21.45
C LEU A 373 -10.85 2.60 -21.91
N GLN A 374 -11.89 3.45 -21.94
CA GLN A 374 -11.75 4.87 -22.26
C GLN A 374 -10.99 5.65 -21.17
N GLY A 375 -10.83 5.09 -19.97
CA GLY A 375 -10.12 5.70 -18.85
C GLY A 375 -10.95 6.70 -18.03
N THR A 376 -12.25 6.79 -18.27
CA THR A 376 -13.18 7.64 -17.48
C THR A 376 -13.62 6.98 -16.18
N MET A 377 -13.54 5.63 -16.10
CA MET A 377 -13.78 4.82 -14.92
C MET A 377 -12.63 3.86 -14.68
N SER A 378 -12.67 3.16 -13.55
CA SER A 378 -11.83 2.04 -13.16
C SER A 378 -12.68 0.80 -12.92
N ILE A 379 -12.08 -0.39 -12.89
CA ILE A 379 -12.79 -1.61 -12.45
C ILE A 379 -13.11 -1.48 -10.98
N VAL A 380 -12.09 -1.13 -10.18
CA VAL A 380 -12.23 -0.99 -8.72
C VAL A 380 -12.09 0.46 -8.33
N GLY A 381 -13.04 0.96 -7.54
CA GLY A 381 -13.05 2.33 -7.03
C GLY A 381 -14.38 2.69 -6.36
N PRO A 382 -14.52 3.89 -5.79
CA PRO A 382 -15.77 4.38 -5.23
C PRO A 382 -16.91 4.37 -6.26
N ARG A 383 -18.09 3.88 -5.87
CA ARG A 383 -19.24 3.83 -6.78
C ARG A 383 -19.73 5.24 -7.12
N PRO A 384 -19.89 5.62 -8.41
CA PRO A 384 -20.30 6.96 -8.79
C PRO A 384 -21.78 7.18 -8.51
N HIS A 385 -22.14 8.27 -7.83
CA HIS A 385 -23.52 8.68 -7.58
C HIS A 385 -24.03 9.63 -8.66
N ALA A 386 -25.36 9.76 -8.77
CA ALA A 386 -25.98 10.76 -9.63
C ALA A 386 -25.62 12.18 -9.15
N VAL A 387 -25.50 13.14 -10.09
CA VAL A 387 -25.05 14.51 -9.79
C VAL A 387 -25.91 15.17 -8.69
N ALA A 388 -27.23 15.00 -8.76
CA ALA A 388 -28.14 15.58 -7.76
C ALA A 388 -27.87 15.06 -6.34
N HIS A 389 -27.66 13.75 -6.18
CA HIS A 389 -27.35 13.16 -4.88
C HIS A 389 -25.96 13.56 -4.35
N ASN A 390 -24.99 13.79 -5.24
CA ASN A 390 -23.69 14.28 -4.81
C ASN A 390 -23.77 15.67 -4.17
N GLU A 391 -24.54 16.57 -4.74
CA GLU A 391 -24.70 17.93 -4.20
C GLU A 391 -25.42 17.91 -2.85
N GLU A 392 -26.36 16.99 -2.65
CA GLU A 392 -27.04 16.79 -1.38
C GLU A 392 -26.08 16.24 -0.31
N TYR A 393 -25.43 15.10 -0.57
CA TYR A 393 -24.57 14.43 0.42
C TYR A 393 -23.29 15.19 0.74
N ARG A 394 -22.77 16.02 -0.19
CA ARG A 394 -21.60 16.85 0.07
C ARG A 394 -21.81 17.87 1.18
N GLN A 395 -23.07 18.27 1.46
CA GLN A 395 -23.39 19.22 2.51
C GLN A 395 -23.56 18.59 3.90
N ILE A 396 -23.86 17.29 3.95
CA ILE A 396 -24.24 16.59 5.18
C ILE A 396 -23.26 15.51 5.61
N VAL A 397 -22.40 15.01 4.70
CA VAL A 397 -21.40 13.98 5.01
C VAL A 397 -20.00 14.59 4.93
N ASP A 398 -19.29 14.54 6.04
CA ASP A 398 -17.91 15.01 6.12
C ASP A 398 -17.00 14.27 5.13
N ARG A 399 -16.10 15.02 4.49
CA ARG A 399 -15.10 14.48 3.56
C ARG A 399 -15.69 13.76 2.34
N TYR A 400 -16.97 13.89 2.07
CA TYR A 400 -17.65 13.22 0.97
C TYR A 400 -16.92 13.39 -0.38
N MET A 401 -16.40 14.61 -0.66
CA MET A 401 -15.73 14.91 -1.93
C MET A 401 -14.38 14.24 -2.12
N LEU A 402 -13.73 13.77 -1.05
CA LEU A 402 -12.43 13.07 -1.14
C LEU A 402 -12.53 11.77 -1.92
N ARG A 403 -13.70 11.15 -1.98
CA ARG A 403 -13.94 9.95 -2.79
C ARG A 403 -13.73 10.18 -4.30
N HIS A 404 -13.76 11.43 -4.74
CA HIS A 404 -13.51 11.84 -6.14
C HIS A 404 -12.01 12.06 -6.45
N LYS A 405 -11.12 11.87 -5.50
CA LYS A 405 -9.66 11.89 -5.72
C LYS A 405 -9.15 10.69 -6.53
N VAL A 406 -10.02 9.73 -6.79
CA VAL A 406 -9.76 8.55 -7.64
C VAL A 406 -10.87 8.38 -8.66
N LYS A 407 -10.61 7.61 -9.72
CA LYS A 407 -11.65 7.27 -10.71
C LYS A 407 -12.74 6.43 -10.05
N PRO A 408 -14.02 6.67 -10.39
CA PRO A 408 -15.10 5.83 -9.90
C PRO A 408 -14.98 4.41 -10.47
N GLY A 409 -15.35 3.41 -9.64
CA GLY A 409 -15.29 2.00 -9.97
C GLY A 409 -16.62 1.40 -10.39
N ILE A 410 -16.55 0.30 -11.16
CA ILE A 410 -17.69 -0.60 -11.40
C ILE A 410 -18.00 -1.34 -10.10
N THR A 411 -16.97 -1.82 -9.42
CA THR A 411 -17.04 -2.37 -8.07
C THR A 411 -16.12 -1.60 -7.10
N GLY A 412 -16.24 -1.84 -5.79
CA GLY A 412 -15.42 -1.15 -4.80
C GLY A 412 -15.51 -1.75 -3.42
N TRP A 413 -14.63 -1.30 -2.54
CA TRP A 413 -14.51 -1.81 -1.18
C TRP A 413 -15.82 -1.69 -0.38
N ALA A 414 -16.49 -0.55 -0.48
CA ALA A 414 -17.80 -0.37 0.14
C ALA A 414 -18.84 -1.37 -0.37
N GLN A 415 -18.86 -1.66 -1.67
CA GLN A 415 -19.85 -2.56 -2.28
C GLN A 415 -19.70 -4.00 -1.79
N ILE A 416 -18.48 -4.52 -1.68
CA ILE A 416 -18.24 -5.90 -1.19
C ILE A 416 -18.43 -6.04 0.31
N ASN A 417 -18.43 -4.92 1.06
CA ASN A 417 -18.73 -4.87 2.49
C ASN A 417 -20.21 -4.59 2.80
N GLY A 418 -21.11 -4.72 1.81
CA GLY A 418 -22.55 -4.66 2.01
C GLY A 418 -23.22 -3.31 1.71
N TYR A 419 -22.44 -2.27 1.37
CA TYR A 419 -22.96 -0.92 1.08
C TYR A 419 -23.15 -0.67 -0.43
N ARG A 420 -23.67 -1.68 -1.15
CA ARG A 420 -23.95 -1.62 -2.61
C ARG A 420 -25.30 -0.98 -2.93
N GLY A 421 -26.31 -1.23 -2.12
CA GLY A 421 -27.72 -0.85 -2.35
C GLY A 421 -28.04 0.62 -2.18
N GLU A 422 -29.33 0.92 -1.98
CA GLU A 422 -29.82 2.27 -1.68
C GLU A 422 -29.22 2.74 -0.35
N THR A 423 -28.84 4.01 -0.32
CA THR A 423 -28.38 4.70 0.88
C THR A 423 -29.51 5.61 1.36
N ASP A 424 -30.53 4.95 1.91
CA ASP A 424 -31.76 5.54 2.41
C ASP A 424 -31.59 6.26 3.77
N THR A 425 -30.47 6.00 4.46
CA THR A 425 -30.13 6.63 5.73
C THR A 425 -28.77 7.30 5.67
N LEU A 426 -28.57 8.36 6.47
CA LEU A 426 -27.32 9.08 6.58
C LEU A 426 -26.18 8.15 7.04
N ASP A 427 -26.42 7.32 8.06
CA ASP A 427 -25.45 6.37 8.60
C ASP A 427 -24.91 5.41 7.53
N LYS A 428 -25.78 4.91 6.64
CA LYS A 428 -25.34 4.04 5.53
C LYS A 428 -24.47 4.79 4.53
N MET A 429 -24.74 6.08 4.29
CA MET A 429 -23.92 6.90 3.41
C MET A 429 -22.56 7.21 4.05
N GLU A 430 -22.53 7.56 5.33
CA GLU A 430 -21.30 7.80 6.08
C GLU A 430 -20.42 6.56 6.07
N LYS A 431 -20.97 5.39 6.38
CA LYS A 431 -20.24 4.11 6.31
C LYS A 431 -19.72 3.80 4.90
N ARG A 432 -20.50 4.09 3.87
CA ARG A 432 -20.03 3.94 2.48
C ARG A 432 -18.84 4.85 2.19
N VAL A 433 -18.91 6.11 2.60
CA VAL A 433 -17.81 7.08 2.42
C VAL A 433 -16.57 6.62 3.21
N GLU A 434 -16.76 6.14 4.44
CA GLU A 434 -15.67 5.59 5.26
C GLU A 434 -14.93 4.46 4.53
N PHE A 435 -15.63 3.46 3.98
CA PHE A 435 -15.03 2.38 3.19
C PHE A 435 -14.41 2.86 1.88
N ASP A 436 -15.02 3.85 1.21
CA ASP A 436 -14.44 4.44 0.00
C ASP A 436 -13.12 5.17 0.31
N LEU A 437 -13.03 5.86 1.45
CA LEU A 437 -11.80 6.51 1.92
C LEU A 437 -10.76 5.49 2.39
N GLU A 438 -11.19 4.42 3.07
CA GLU A 438 -10.30 3.31 3.44
C GLU A 438 -9.62 2.71 2.21
N TYR A 439 -10.39 2.45 1.14
CA TYR A 439 -9.83 2.01 -0.14
C TYR A 439 -8.78 2.97 -0.69
N ILE A 440 -9.07 4.27 -0.70
CA ILE A 440 -8.15 5.30 -1.20
C ILE A 440 -6.85 5.31 -0.37
N HIS A 441 -6.95 5.16 0.94
CA HIS A 441 -5.79 5.18 1.84
C HIS A 441 -4.94 3.90 1.78
N GLN A 442 -5.59 2.74 1.67
CA GLN A 442 -4.91 1.44 1.76
C GLN A 442 -4.70 0.77 0.40
N TRP A 443 -4.93 1.50 -0.68
CA TRP A 443 -4.86 0.95 -2.02
C TRP A 443 -3.57 0.16 -2.28
N SER A 444 -3.75 -1.01 -2.86
CA SER A 444 -2.70 -1.83 -3.43
C SER A 444 -3.29 -2.69 -4.55
N ILE A 445 -2.47 -3.13 -5.49
CA ILE A 445 -2.90 -4.04 -6.56
C ILE A 445 -3.55 -5.32 -6.01
N TRP A 446 -3.05 -5.83 -4.88
CA TRP A 446 -3.63 -6.99 -4.19
C TRP A 446 -5.01 -6.71 -3.63
N MET A 447 -5.27 -5.49 -3.18
CA MET A 447 -6.60 -5.06 -2.73
C MET A 447 -7.58 -5.05 -3.90
N ASP A 448 -7.18 -4.56 -5.07
CA ASP A 448 -8.00 -4.57 -6.26
C ASP A 448 -8.31 -6.00 -6.72
N ILE A 449 -7.32 -6.86 -6.81
CA ILE A 449 -7.51 -8.29 -7.14
C ILE A 449 -8.47 -8.95 -6.15
N LYS A 450 -8.32 -8.69 -4.85
CA LYS A 450 -9.22 -9.20 -3.80
C LYS A 450 -10.66 -8.71 -4.00
N ILE A 451 -10.83 -7.42 -4.32
CA ILE A 451 -12.16 -6.82 -4.55
C ILE A 451 -12.80 -7.43 -5.80
N ILE A 452 -12.06 -7.56 -6.91
CA ILE A 452 -12.55 -8.19 -8.14
C ILE A 452 -13.00 -9.63 -7.86
N PHE A 453 -12.16 -10.42 -7.20
CA PHE A 453 -12.48 -11.80 -6.83
C PHE A 453 -13.75 -11.88 -5.97
N LEU A 454 -13.80 -11.11 -4.89
CA LEU A 454 -14.96 -11.09 -3.99
C LEU A 454 -16.23 -10.59 -4.68
N THR A 455 -16.13 -9.70 -5.67
CA THR A 455 -17.29 -9.22 -6.43
C THR A 455 -17.95 -10.34 -7.22
N VAL A 456 -17.17 -11.25 -7.82
CA VAL A 456 -17.70 -12.41 -8.56
C VAL A 456 -18.54 -13.31 -7.63
N PHE A 457 -18.09 -13.55 -6.40
CA PHE A 457 -18.77 -14.42 -5.46
C PHE A 457 -19.90 -13.72 -4.69
N LYS A 458 -19.66 -12.53 -4.14
CA LYS A 458 -20.65 -11.79 -3.34
C LYS A 458 -21.62 -10.98 -4.20
N GLY A 459 -21.25 -10.64 -5.43
CA GLY A 459 -22.09 -9.86 -6.34
C GLY A 459 -23.37 -10.60 -6.77
N PHE A 460 -23.36 -11.93 -6.72
CA PHE A 460 -24.50 -12.77 -7.09
C PHE A 460 -25.33 -13.28 -5.88
N THR A 461 -24.79 -13.18 -4.67
CA THR A 461 -25.41 -13.78 -3.46
C THR A 461 -25.94 -12.75 -2.45
N GLY A 462 -25.78 -11.46 -2.69
CA GLY A 462 -26.21 -10.39 -1.77
C GLY A 462 -27.72 -10.20 -1.78
N ALA A 463 -28.37 -10.24 -0.60
CA ALA A 463 -29.80 -9.97 -0.39
C ALA A 463 -30.26 -8.55 -0.83
N ASN A 464 -29.36 -7.69 -1.25
CA ASN A 464 -29.57 -6.32 -1.71
C ASN A 464 -29.41 -6.14 -3.24
N ALA A 465 -29.39 -7.21 -4.03
CA ALA A 465 -29.67 -7.13 -5.46
C ALA A 465 -31.18 -7.00 -5.62
N TYR A 466 -31.64 -5.91 -6.27
CA TYR A 466 -33.07 -5.54 -6.44
C TYR A 466 -33.97 -6.66 -6.87
#